data_3f79853397a3fa06ca25265e59b79073
#
_entry.id   3f79853397a3fa06ca25265e59b79073
#
_cell.length_a   1.000
_cell.length_b   1.000
_cell.length_c   1.000
_cell.angle_alpha   90.00
_cell.angle_beta   90.00
_cell.angle_gamma   90.00
#
_symmetry.space_group_name_H-M   'P 1'
#
loop_
_entity.id
_entity.type
_entity.pdbx_description
1 polymer ?
#
loop_
_entity_poly.entity_id
_entity_poly.type
_entity_poly.pdbx_seq_one_letter_code
_entity_poly.pdbx_strand_id
1 'polypeptide(L)'
;TNSVGNRSFQSLLNIVETEIEKLTKRSLTEEAKNGIYSFLAYELSILFTNSNITDKDMERLKSLQWLLNYDLNPKVHQVKLMKNLIGLPLTIKLLKLYNKHRTSRN
;
A
#
# COMPACT_ATOMS: atom_id res chain seq x y z
N THR A 1 12.77 18.84 0.08
CA THR A 1 11.80 18.08 0.86
C THR A 1 10.99 17.12 0.00
N ASN A 2 10.49 17.62 -1.15
CA ASN A 2 9.72 16.77 -2.05
C ASN A 2 10.55 15.61 -2.60
N SER A 3 11.82 15.86 -2.88
CA SER A 3 12.71 14.80 -3.36
C SER A 3 12.95 13.75 -2.28
N VAL A 4 13.00 14.17 -1.02
CA VAL A 4 13.10 13.24 0.11
C VAL A 4 11.84 12.41 0.22
N GLY A 5 10.67 13.05 0.07
CA GLY A 5 9.40 12.34 0.09
C GLY A 5 9.27 11.33 -1.04
N ASN A 6 9.67 11.73 -2.25
CA ASN A 6 9.67 10.84 -3.41
C ASN A 6 10.62 9.66 -3.22
N ARG A 7 11.78 9.96 -2.65
CA ARG A 7 12.77 8.92 -2.36
C ARG A 7 12.23 7.93 -1.35
N SER A 8 11.54 8.42 -0.32
CA SER A 8 10.92 7.56 0.68
C SER A 8 9.86 6.66 0.07
N PHE A 9 9.05 7.22 -0.84
CA PHE A 9 8.02 6.46 -1.54
C PHE A 9 8.66 5.34 -2.37
N GLN A 10 9.65 5.67 -3.20
CA GLN A 10 10.32 4.68 -4.05
C GLN A 10 11.03 3.63 -3.21
N SER A 11 11.70 4.05 -2.13
CA SER A 11 12.39 3.12 -1.25
C SER A 11 11.43 2.13 -0.62
N LEU A 12 10.29 2.61 -0.12
CA LEU A 12 9.31 1.76 0.53
C LEU A 12 8.67 0.80 -0.48
N LEU A 13 8.35 1.30 -1.67
CA LEU A 13 7.78 0.46 -2.72
C LEU A 13 8.77 -0.65 -3.12
N ASN A 14 10.04 -0.30 -3.27
CA ASN A 14 11.09 -1.28 -3.59
C ASN A 14 11.22 -2.32 -2.48
N ILE A 15 11.14 -1.90 -1.23
CA ILE A 15 11.23 -2.81 -0.08
C ILE A 15 10.06 -3.79 -0.11
N VAL A 16 8.85 -3.31 -0.33
CA VAL A 16 7.67 -4.16 -0.39
C VAL A 16 7.82 -5.21 -1.49
N GLU A 17 8.21 -4.78 -2.68
CA GLU A 17 8.40 -5.69 -3.82
C GLU A 17 9.50 -6.72 -3.54
N THR A 18 10.61 -6.28 -2.95
CA THR A 18 11.73 -7.15 -2.65
C THR A 18 11.36 -8.20 -1.60
N GLU A 19 10.65 -7.77 -0.56
CA GLU A 19 10.22 -8.69 0.49
C GLU A 19 9.26 -9.75 -0.05
N ILE A 20 8.34 -9.36 -0.92
CA ILE A 20 7.43 -10.32 -1.56
C ILE A 20 8.22 -11.36 -2.34
N GLU A 21 9.21 -10.91 -3.12
CA GLU A 21 10.04 -11.81 -3.91
C GLU A 21 10.77 -12.81 -3.03
N LYS A 22 11.33 -12.33 -1.92
CA LYS A 22 12.03 -13.21 -0.98
C LYS A 22 11.08 -14.22 -0.34
N LEU A 23 9.88 -13.76 0.03
CA LEU A 23 8.91 -14.60 0.74
C LEU A 23 8.33 -15.69 -0.16
N THR A 24 8.18 -15.43 -1.46
CA THR A 24 7.65 -16.43 -2.38
C THR A 24 8.62 -17.61 -2.53
N LYS A 25 9.90 -17.42 -2.21
CA LYS A 25 10.91 -18.47 -2.29
C LYS A 25 11.04 -19.26 -0.99
N ARG A 26 10.30 -18.87 0.04
CA ARG A 26 10.37 -19.54 1.35
C ARG A 26 9.11 -20.35 1.61
N SER A 27 9.32 -21.44 2.36
CA SER A 27 8.21 -22.24 2.84
C SER A 27 7.76 -21.68 4.17
N LEU A 28 6.61 -20.97 4.18
CA LEU A 28 6.09 -20.33 5.38
C LEU A 28 4.82 -21.02 5.86
N THR A 29 4.61 -20.99 7.19
CA THR A 29 3.33 -21.42 7.74
C THR A 29 2.25 -20.39 7.33
N GLU A 30 1.00 -20.82 7.33
CA GLU A 30 -0.09 -19.91 7.00
C GLU A 30 -0.16 -18.73 7.98
N GLU A 31 0.08 -18.99 9.24
CA GLU A 31 0.08 -17.96 10.27
C GLU A 31 1.16 -16.91 10.01
N ALA A 32 2.39 -17.36 9.74
CA ALA A 32 3.50 -16.45 9.44
C ALA A 32 3.23 -15.66 8.16
N LYS A 33 2.71 -16.32 7.15
CA LYS A 33 2.38 -15.72 5.88
C LYS A 33 1.33 -14.61 6.04
N ASN A 34 0.26 -14.91 6.78
CA ASN A 34 -0.79 -13.93 7.03
C ASN A 34 -0.25 -12.71 7.77
N GLY A 35 0.59 -12.92 8.77
CA GLY A 35 1.16 -11.83 9.54
C GLY A 35 2.07 -10.94 8.71
N ILE A 36 2.98 -11.55 7.97
CA ILE A 36 3.96 -10.79 7.18
C ILE A 36 3.27 -10.05 6.03
N TYR A 37 2.40 -10.74 5.29
CA TYR A 37 1.69 -10.09 4.18
C TYR A 37 0.73 -9.00 4.67
N SER A 38 0.14 -9.16 5.86
CA SER A 38 -0.69 -8.10 6.44
C SER A 38 0.13 -6.86 6.77
N PHE A 39 1.35 -7.06 7.25
CA PHE A 39 2.27 -5.94 7.49
C PHE A 39 2.60 -5.23 6.18
N LEU A 40 2.92 -6.00 5.13
CA LEU A 40 3.22 -5.41 3.82
C LEU A 40 2.00 -4.71 3.24
N ALA A 41 0.80 -5.24 3.47
CA ALA A 41 -0.43 -4.60 3.04
C ALA A 41 -0.63 -3.24 3.73
N TYR A 42 -0.28 -3.16 4.99
CA TYR A 42 -0.34 -1.90 5.72
C TYR A 42 0.62 -0.88 5.11
N GLU A 43 1.84 -1.31 4.81
CA GLU A 43 2.81 -0.44 4.15
C GLU A 43 2.31 0.03 2.79
N LEU A 44 1.68 -0.87 2.04
CA LEU A 44 1.08 -0.53 0.75
C LEU A 44 -0.02 0.52 0.92
N SER A 45 -0.83 0.40 1.95
CA SER A 45 -1.89 1.36 2.24
C SER A 45 -1.32 2.75 2.49
N ILE A 46 -0.18 2.81 3.17
CA ILE A 46 0.51 4.08 3.39
C ILE A 46 0.99 4.66 2.07
N LEU A 47 1.52 3.83 1.18
CA LEU A 47 1.97 4.28 -0.14
C LEU A 47 0.83 4.90 -0.94
N PHE A 48 -0.38 4.39 -0.80
CA PHE A 48 -1.56 4.92 -1.49
C PHE A 48 -1.85 6.38 -1.13
N THR A 49 -1.37 6.85 0.02
CA THR A 49 -1.62 8.23 0.44
C THR A 49 -0.62 9.23 -0.12
N ASN A 50 0.38 8.76 -0.85
CA ASN A 50 1.40 9.64 -1.42
C ASN A 50 0.80 10.51 -2.53
N SER A 51 1.13 11.79 -2.53
CA SER A 51 0.56 12.75 -3.47
C SER A 51 1.23 12.73 -4.86
N ASN A 52 2.37 12.08 -4.98
CA ASN A 52 3.18 12.12 -6.20
C ASN A 52 3.30 10.75 -6.87
N ILE A 53 2.18 10.04 -6.98
CA ILE A 53 2.16 8.73 -7.65
C ILE A 53 2.08 8.96 -9.16
N THR A 54 3.11 8.51 -9.87
CA THR A 54 3.14 8.59 -11.34
C THR A 54 2.31 7.44 -11.93
N ASP A 55 2.05 7.51 -13.24
CA ASP A 55 1.34 6.43 -13.93
C ASP A 55 2.09 5.11 -13.83
N LYS A 56 3.42 5.18 -13.91
CA LYS A 56 4.28 4.01 -13.79
C LYS A 56 4.18 3.41 -12.39
N ASP A 57 4.19 4.25 -11.38
CA ASP A 57 4.04 3.82 -9.99
C ASP A 57 2.65 3.21 -9.77
N MET A 58 1.62 3.78 -10.41
CA MET A 58 0.27 3.26 -10.31
C MET A 58 0.20 1.81 -10.82
N GLU A 59 0.89 1.51 -11.92
CA GLU A 59 0.93 0.15 -12.44
C GLU A 59 1.58 -0.81 -11.45
N ARG A 60 2.65 -0.37 -10.80
CA ARG A 60 3.31 -1.18 -9.79
C ARG A 60 2.39 -1.42 -8.60
N LEU A 61 1.69 -0.38 -8.16
CA LEU A 61 0.75 -0.51 -7.04
C LEU A 61 -0.41 -1.44 -7.39
N LYS A 62 -0.90 -1.37 -8.63
CA LYS A 62 -1.96 -2.28 -9.08
C LYS A 62 -1.54 -3.73 -8.99
N SER A 63 -0.29 -4.03 -9.34
CA SER A 63 0.19 -5.41 -9.29
C SER A 63 0.39 -5.91 -7.86
N LEU A 64 0.33 -5.03 -6.88
CA LEU A 64 0.46 -5.38 -5.47
C LEU A 64 -0.86 -5.37 -4.71
N GLN A 65 -1.96 -5.00 -5.38
CA GLN A 65 -3.24 -4.83 -4.68
C GLN A 65 -3.77 -6.12 -4.03
N TRP A 66 -3.28 -7.27 -4.47
CA TRP A 66 -3.67 -8.54 -3.86
C TRP A 66 -3.28 -8.63 -2.38
N LEU A 67 -2.29 -7.84 -1.96
CA LEU A 67 -1.89 -7.78 -0.56
C LEU A 67 -3.04 -7.35 0.34
N LEU A 68 -3.97 -6.57 -0.19
CA LEU A 68 -5.10 -6.08 0.60
C LEU A 68 -6.01 -7.21 1.09
N ASN A 69 -5.90 -8.40 0.51
CA ASN A 69 -6.62 -9.56 1.00
C ASN A 69 -6.13 -10.03 2.37
N TYR A 70 -4.93 -9.63 2.75
CA TYR A 70 -4.35 -9.91 4.07
C TYR A 70 -4.67 -8.74 4.99
N ASP A 71 -5.91 -8.69 5.42
CA ASP A 71 -6.49 -7.52 6.09
C ASP A 71 -6.67 -7.68 7.59
N LEU A 72 -5.65 -8.23 8.26
CA LEU A 72 -5.66 -8.32 9.71
C LEU A 72 -5.70 -6.96 10.38
N ASN A 73 -5.12 -5.96 9.73
CA ASN A 73 -5.14 -4.59 10.22
C ASN A 73 -6.44 -3.91 9.77
N PRO A 74 -7.20 -3.29 10.70
CA PRO A 74 -8.46 -2.62 10.33
C PRO A 74 -8.32 -1.57 9.24
N LYS A 75 -7.18 -0.87 9.19
CA LYS A 75 -6.93 0.13 8.16
C LYS A 75 -6.84 -0.51 6.78
N VAL A 76 -6.16 -1.66 6.69
CA VAL A 76 -6.07 -2.42 5.45
C VAL A 76 -7.45 -2.90 5.03
N HIS A 77 -8.24 -3.36 5.98
CA HIS A 77 -9.60 -3.82 5.72
C HIS A 77 -10.46 -2.72 5.11
N GLN A 78 -10.37 -1.50 5.65
CA GLN A 78 -11.10 -0.35 5.10
C GLN A 78 -10.68 -0.05 3.66
N VAL A 79 -9.37 -0.06 3.40
CA VAL A 79 -8.86 0.19 2.06
C VAL A 79 -9.35 -0.89 1.08
N LYS A 80 -9.34 -2.14 1.52
CA LYS A 80 -9.84 -3.26 0.73
C LYS A 80 -11.30 -3.06 0.36
N LEU A 81 -12.14 -2.67 1.32
CA LEU A 81 -13.56 -2.43 1.08
C LEU A 81 -13.76 -1.29 0.08
N MET A 82 -13.03 -0.21 0.24
CA MET A 82 -13.10 0.92 -0.69
C MET A 82 -12.73 0.48 -2.10
N LYS A 83 -11.63 -0.25 -2.23
CA LYS A 83 -11.17 -0.74 -3.52
C LYS A 83 -12.24 -1.61 -4.19
N ASN A 84 -12.90 -2.47 -3.44
CA ASN A 84 -13.93 -3.36 -3.97
C ASN A 84 -15.18 -2.61 -4.41
N LEU A 85 -15.49 -1.49 -3.74
CA LEU A 85 -16.68 -0.71 -4.08
C LEU A 85 -16.46 0.26 -5.24
N ILE A 86 -15.32 0.94 -5.28
CA ILE A 86 -15.11 2.03 -6.23
C ILE A 86 -13.86 1.86 -7.10
N GLY A 87 -13.11 0.79 -6.89
CA GLY A 87 -11.91 0.51 -7.67
C GLY A 87 -10.67 1.19 -7.09
N LEU A 88 -9.51 0.69 -7.49
CA LEU A 88 -8.23 1.15 -6.94
C LEU A 88 -7.93 2.63 -7.24
N PRO A 89 -8.09 3.13 -8.49
CA PRO A 89 -7.75 4.52 -8.76
C PRO A 89 -8.53 5.51 -7.92
N LEU A 90 -9.84 5.31 -7.76
CA LEU A 90 -10.67 6.18 -6.94
C LEU A 90 -10.34 6.04 -5.46
N THR A 91 -10.03 4.83 -5.02
CA THR A 91 -9.63 4.59 -3.64
C THR A 91 -8.37 5.39 -3.31
N ILE A 92 -7.37 5.34 -4.17
CA ILE A 92 -6.14 6.10 -3.98
C ILE A 92 -6.42 7.60 -3.94
N LYS A 93 -7.26 8.07 -4.84
CA LYS A 93 -7.60 9.48 -4.91
C LYS A 93 -8.26 9.97 -3.62
N LEU A 94 -9.21 9.19 -3.11
CA LEU A 94 -9.89 9.52 -1.85
C LEU A 94 -8.94 9.48 -0.66
N LEU A 95 -8.04 8.50 -0.62
CA LEU A 95 -7.07 8.41 0.46
C LEU A 95 -6.12 9.60 0.46
N LYS A 96 -5.71 10.06 -0.72
CA LYS A 96 -4.88 11.26 -0.83
C LYS A 96 -5.61 12.49 -0.30
N LEU A 97 -6.88 12.65 -0.69
CA LEU A 97 -7.69 13.78 -0.23
C LEU A 97 -7.87 13.75 1.28
N TYR A 98 -8.17 12.59 1.81
CA TYR A 98 -8.34 12.42 3.25
C TYR A 98 -7.06 12.79 4.00
N ASN A 99 -5.93 12.28 3.53
CA ASN A 99 -4.64 12.54 4.15
C ASN A 99 -4.28 14.01 4.09
N LYS A 100 -4.52 14.65 2.95
CA LYS A 100 -4.25 16.08 2.76
C LYS A 100 -5.11 16.92 3.70
N HIS A 101 -6.40 16.59 3.79
CA HIS A 101 -7.34 17.31 4.65
C HIS A 101 -6.94 17.18 6.12
N ARG A 102 -6.58 15.97 6.52
CA ARG A 102 -6.15 15.70 7.88
C ARG A 102 -4.88 16.49 8.23
N THR A 103 -3.93 16.54 7.30
CA THR A 103 -2.68 17.28 7.49
C THR A 103 -2.93 18.77 7.62
N SER A 104 -3.82 19.32 6.79
CA SER A 104 -4.09 20.75 6.80
C SER A 104 -4.81 21.22 8.06
N ARG A 105 -5.45 20.30 8.79
CA ARG A 105 -6.09 20.63 10.06
C ARG A 105 -5.09 20.85 11.19
N ASN A 106 -3.89 20.34 11.01
CA ASN A 106 -2.85 20.50 12.00
C ASN A 106 -2.01 21.75 11.72
#